data_826496571a6f1554a2ca2b1c549f8bf2
#
_entry.id   826496571a6f1554a2ca2b1c549f8bf2
#
_cell.length_a   1.000
_cell.length_b   1.000
_cell.length_c   1.000
_cell.angle_alpha   90.00
_cell.angle_beta   90.00
_cell.angle_gamma   90.00
#
_symmetry.space_group_name_H-M   'P 1'
#
loop_
_entity.id
_entity.type
_entity.pdbx_description
1 polymer ?
#
loop_
_entity_poly.entity_id
_entity_poly.type
_entity_poly.pdbx_seq_one_letter_code
_entity_poly.pdbx_strand_id
1 'polypeptide(L)'
;MKTFIASGIAAAALVSAASADVTYTFTSQTWTGFNFNEAYAAGTLTGTLTGATVNATLTASTSYTYADDLCIYVAGSPLALGGLLQCGGFSNLNASQRYSWANGGSNAPGTPVSGTVNFTTGINMAANPQNASIWIGNGYGAAGTSGTWTGSITLIGVVPAPGAVALLGLAGLTSRRRRA
;
A
#
# COMPACT_ATOMS: atom_id res chain seq x y z
N MET A 1 -19.10 -39.36 -48.45
CA MET A 1 -18.42 -38.95 -47.19
C MET A 1 -18.58 -37.43 -47.06
N LYS A 2 -19.35 -36.97 -46.09
CA LYS A 2 -19.54 -35.52 -45.77
C LYS A 2 -18.73 -35.20 -44.54
N THR A 3 -17.67 -34.41 -44.68
CA THR A 3 -16.80 -33.97 -43.62
C THR A 3 -17.43 -32.74 -42.97
N PHE A 4 -17.83 -32.81 -41.71
CA PHE A 4 -18.27 -31.65 -40.95
C PHE A 4 -17.05 -31.04 -40.27
N ILE A 5 -16.73 -29.78 -40.63
CA ILE A 5 -15.74 -28.95 -39.92
C ILE A 5 -16.48 -28.23 -38.80
N ALA A 6 -16.21 -28.63 -37.57
CA ALA A 6 -16.72 -27.94 -36.37
C ALA A 6 -15.79 -26.74 -36.10
N SER A 7 -16.23 -25.54 -36.42
CA SER A 7 -15.57 -24.29 -36.03
C SER A 7 -15.86 -24.00 -34.56
N GLY A 8 -14.89 -24.27 -33.69
CA GLY A 8 -14.94 -23.88 -32.28
C GLY A 8 -14.71 -22.37 -32.14
N ILE A 9 -15.73 -21.63 -31.75
CA ILE A 9 -15.60 -20.22 -31.35
C ILE A 9 -15.06 -20.20 -29.93
N ALA A 10 -13.79 -19.84 -29.75
CA ALA A 10 -13.22 -19.54 -28.44
C ALA A 10 -13.76 -18.17 -27.99
N ALA A 11 -14.72 -18.16 -27.08
CA ALA A 11 -15.16 -16.95 -26.42
C ALA A 11 -14.08 -16.50 -25.45
N ALA A 12 -13.30 -15.49 -25.79
CA ALA A 12 -12.43 -14.79 -24.85
C ALA A 12 -13.32 -13.99 -23.90
N ALA A 13 -13.48 -14.49 -22.68
CA ALA A 13 -14.11 -13.73 -21.60
C ALA A 13 -13.18 -12.55 -21.26
N LEU A 14 -13.56 -11.35 -21.67
CA LEU A 14 -12.99 -10.11 -21.15
C LEU A 14 -13.40 -10.01 -19.67
N VAL A 15 -12.55 -10.47 -18.78
CA VAL A 15 -12.69 -10.18 -17.35
C VAL A 15 -12.32 -8.70 -17.20
N SER A 16 -13.34 -7.83 -17.11
CA SER A 16 -13.12 -6.47 -16.63
C SER A 16 -12.55 -6.60 -15.21
N ALA A 17 -11.28 -6.24 -15.03
CA ALA A 17 -10.70 -6.13 -13.72
C ALA A 17 -11.53 -5.08 -12.96
N ALA A 18 -12.39 -5.52 -12.06
CA ALA A 18 -12.98 -4.64 -11.07
C ALA A 18 -11.80 -3.98 -10.35
N SER A 19 -11.77 -2.65 -10.33
CA SER A 19 -10.83 -1.89 -9.51
C SER A 19 -11.13 -2.28 -8.07
N ALA A 20 -10.39 -3.23 -7.52
CA ALA A 20 -10.48 -3.61 -6.13
C ALA A 20 -9.34 -2.90 -5.41
N ASP A 21 -9.66 -2.27 -4.29
CA ASP A 21 -8.69 -1.60 -3.46
C ASP A 21 -7.94 -2.62 -2.60
N VAL A 22 -6.71 -2.31 -2.23
CA VAL A 22 -5.88 -3.19 -1.38
C VAL A 22 -5.67 -2.52 -0.02
N THR A 23 -5.95 -3.26 1.04
CA THR A 23 -5.84 -2.74 2.41
C THR A 23 -4.68 -3.38 3.15
N TYR A 24 -3.82 -2.55 3.72
CA TYR A 24 -2.76 -2.92 4.66
C TYR A 24 -3.26 -2.62 6.07
N THR A 25 -3.33 -3.65 6.91
CA THR A 25 -3.79 -3.55 8.31
C THR A 25 -2.62 -3.76 9.25
N PHE A 26 -2.57 -2.98 10.34
CA PHE A 26 -1.56 -3.06 11.37
C PHE A 26 -2.17 -2.91 12.76
N THR A 27 -1.62 -3.64 13.73
CA THR A 27 -2.06 -3.61 15.13
C THR A 27 -0.86 -3.35 16.02
N SER A 28 -0.93 -2.27 16.81
CA SER A 28 0.15 -1.84 17.71
C SER A 28 1.53 -1.83 17.03
N GLN A 29 1.56 -1.39 15.77
CA GLN A 29 2.80 -1.30 15.01
C GLN A 29 3.56 -0.05 15.41
N THR A 30 4.80 -0.23 15.87
CA THR A 30 5.69 0.86 16.26
C THR A 30 6.74 1.08 15.16
N TRP A 31 6.91 2.36 14.77
CA TRP A 31 8.03 2.82 13.95
C TRP A 31 8.81 3.88 14.72
N THR A 32 10.13 3.67 14.83
CA THR A 32 11.04 4.55 15.57
C THR A 32 11.88 5.36 14.58
N GLY A 33 11.89 6.68 14.75
CA GLY A 33 12.54 7.58 13.83
C GLY A 33 11.91 7.47 12.44
N PHE A 34 12.69 7.82 11.44
CA PHE A 34 12.32 7.71 10.04
C PHE A 34 12.45 6.26 9.56
N ASN A 35 11.43 5.46 9.82
CA ASN A 35 11.43 4.03 9.53
C ASN A 35 10.14 3.59 8.87
N PHE A 36 10.25 2.64 7.93
CA PHE A 36 9.16 2.13 7.11
C PHE A 36 9.29 0.63 6.93
N ASN A 37 8.15 -0.05 6.88
CA ASN A 37 8.03 -1.41 6.40
C ASN A 37 7.68 -1.41 4.91
N GLU A 38 8.27 -2.29 4.12
CA GLU A 38 7.83 -2.57 2.76
C GLU A 38 6.50 -3.33 2.83
N ALA A 39 5.39 -2.60 2.66
CA ALA A 39 4.05 -3.16 2.73
C ALA A 39 3.73 -3.99 1.49
N TYR A 40 4.16 -3.53 0.32
CA TYR A 40 4.00 -4.23 -0.95
C TYR A 40 5.28 -4.06 -1.78
N ALA A 41 5.95 -5.17 -2.02
CA ALA A 41 7.16 -5.20 -2.85
C ALA A 41 6.85 -4.86 -4.31
N ALA A 42 7.86 -4.39 -5.03
CA ALA A 42 7.76 -4.09 -6.45
C ALA A 42 7.19 -5.27 -7.25
N GLY A 43 6.23 -4.98 -8.14
CA GLY A 43 5.58 -5.98 -8.98
C GLY A 43 4.53 -6.86 -8.30
N THR A 44 4.26 -6.67 -6.99
CA THR A 44 3.18 -7.42 -6.30
C THR A 44 1.80 -6.80 -6.48
N LEU A 45 1.74 -5.55 -6.91
CA LEU A 45 0.50 -4.84 -7.24
C LEU A 45 0.43 -4.52 -8.74
N THR A 46 -0.79 -4.46 -9.26
CA THR A 46 -1.10 -4.00 -10.61
C THR A 46 -2.26 -3.01 -10.57
N GLY A 47 -2.52 -2.30 -11.67
CA GLY A 47 -3.49 -1.21 -11.73
C GLY A 47 -2.83 0.16 -11.59
N THR A 48 -3.64 1.19 -11.39
CA THR A 48 -3.16 2.57 -11.21
C THR A 48 -3.51 3.04 -9.82
N LEU A 49 -2.49 3.30 -9.00
CA LEU A 49 -2.66 3.88 -7.66
C LEU A 49 -3.11 5.34 -7.83
N THR A 50 -4.39 5.61 -7.51
CA THR A 50 -5.03 6.92 -7.70
C THR A 50 -5.34 7.64 -6.41
N GLY A 51 -5.15 6.98 -5.27
CA GLY A 51 -5.42 7.58 -3.97
C GLY A 51 -5.13 6.62 -2.82
N ALA A 52 -5.36 7.11 -1.62
CA ALA A 52 -5.30 6.30 -0.41
C ALA A 52 -6.31 6.77 0.63
N THR A 53 -6.85 5.84 1.39
CA THR A 53 -7.67 6.10 2.57
C THR A 53 -6.92 5.63 3.80
N VAL A 54 -6.82 6.47 4.83
CA VAL A 54 -6.31 6.11 6.14
C VAL A 54 -7.46 6.02 7.14
N ASN A 55 -7.39 5.02 8.02
CA ASN A 55 -8.24 4.89 9.20
C ASN A 55 -7.40 4.24 10.30
N ALA A 56 -6.74 5.07 11.10
CA ALA A 56 -5.83 4.60 12.13
C ALA A 56 -5.89 5.50 13.36
N THR A 57 -5.36 4.99 14.47
CA THR A 57 -5.24 5.70 15.75
C THR A 57 -3.80 5.60 16.22
N LEU A 58 -3.21 6.73 16.59
CA LEU A 58 -1.95 6.81 17.30
C LEU A 58 -2.19 6.35 18.75
N THR A 59 -1.63 5.21 19.14
CA THR A 59 -1.83 4.61 20.47
C THR A 59 -0.72 4.94 21.45
N ALA A 60 0.48 5.27 20.94
CA ALA A 60 1.60 5.80 21.72
C ALA A 60 2.47 6.70 20.87
N SER A 61 3.10 7.70 21.49
CA SER A 61 3.98 8.65 20.83
C SER A 61 5.14 9.04 21.74
N THR A 62 6.29 9.30 21.14
CA THR A 62 7.49 9.87 21.78
C THR A 62 7.99 11.05 20.96
N SER A 63 8.44 12.11 21.66
CA SER A 63 9.15 13.25 21.04
C SER A 63 8.42 13.86 19.83
N TYR A 64 7.14 14.22 20.07
CA TYR A 64 6.31 14.96 19.10
C TYR A 64 5.98 14.23 17.81
N THR A 65 5.96 12.90 17.78
CA THR A 65 5.39 12.17 16.66
C THR A 65 3.87 12.31 16.66
N TYR A 66 3.30 12.90 15.64
CA TYR A 66 1.86 13.13 15.49
C TYR A 66 1.17 11.96 14.79
N ALA A 67 -0.16 11.88 14.91
CA ALA A 67 -0.90 10.81 14.27
C ALA A 67 -0.79 10.85 12.73
N ASP A 68 -0.74 12.04 12.14
CA ASP A 68 -0.56 12.27 10.70
C ASP A 68 0.88 12.12 10.19
N ASP A 69 1.83 11.81 11.09
CA ASP A 69 3.17 11.34 10.70
C ASP A 69 3.14 9.90 10.14
N LEU A 70 2.03 9.17 10.31
CA LEU A 70 1.80 7.94 9.57
C LEU A 70 1.84 8.22 8.07
N CYS A 71 2.76 7.57 7.37
CA CYS A 71 3.14 7.93 6.02
C CYS A 71 3.08 6.73 5.07
N ILE A 72 2.57 6.98 3.86
CA ILE A 72 2.76 6.13 2.69
C ILE A 72 3.88 6.75 1.85
N TYR A 73 4.83 5.93 1.43
CA TYR A 73 5.88 6.33 0.51
C TYR A 73 6.01 5.35 -0.64
N VAL A 74 6.05 5.84 -1.87
CA VAL A 74 6.21 5.03 -3.08
C VAL A 74 7.60 5.30 -3.65
N ALA A 75 8.47 4.32 -3.55
CA ALA A 75 9.86 4.41 -3.96
C ALA A 75 10.41 3.05 -4.35
N GLY A 76 11.64 3.03 -4.89
CA GLY A 76 12.36 1.79 -5.17
C GLY A 76 12.64 0.95 -3.92
N SER A 77 13.11 -0.27 -4.11
CA SER A 77 13.59 -1.15 -3.05
C SER A 77 15.08 -1.43 -3.31
N PRO A 78 15.98 -1.15 -2.34
CA PRO A 78 15.73 -0.63 -0.99
C PRO A 78 15.18 0.80 -0.98
N LEU A 79 14.54 1.19 0.15
CA LEU A 79 13.97 2.51 0.33
C LEU A 79 15.02 3.61 0.13
N ALA A 80 14.73 4.54 -0.76
CA ALA A 80 15.57 5.69 -1.06
C ALA A 80 14.75 6.98 -1.14
N LEU A 81 15.38 8.12 -0.89
CA LEU A 81 14.78 9.44 -1.11
C LEU A 81 14.55 9.69 -2.61
N GLY A 82 13.65 10.63 -2.94
CA GLY A 82 13.35 10.96 -4.33
C GLY A 82 12.34 10.01 -4.98
N GLY A 83 11.45 9.41 -4.18
CA GLY A 83 10.40 8.52 -4.68
C GLY A 83 9.33 9.21 -5.52
N LEU A 84 8.34 8.43 -5.93
CA LEU A 84 7.24 8.88 -6.79
C LEU A 84 6.16 9.63 -6.01
N LEU A 85 5.93 9.23 -4.74
CA LEU A 85 4.86 9.77 -3.92
C LEU A 85 5.19 9.69 -2.43
N GLN A 86 4.78 10.72 -1.68
CA GLN A 86 4.66 10.74 -0.24
C GLN A 86 3.23 11.17 0.14
N CYS A 87 2.56 10.45 1.02
CA CYS A 87 1.29 10.84 1.62
C CYS A 87 1.37 10.70 3.14
N GLY A 88 1.13 11.78 3.86
CA GLY A 88 1.38 11.88 5.30
C GLY A 88 2.85 12.10 5.65
N GLY A 89 3.13 12.25 6.96
CA GLY A 89 4.45 12.52 7.49
C GLY A 89 4.90 13.96 7.37
N PHE A 90 5.67 14.40 8.35
CA PHE A 90 6.19 15.77 8.40
C PHE A 90 7.45 15.94 7.55
N SER A 91 8.35 14.97 7.55
CA SER A 91 9.62 15.05 6.83
C SER A 91 9.43 15.02 5.31
N ASN A 92 10.16 15.88 4.61
CA ASN A 92 10.18 15.86 3.15
C ASN A 92 11.14 14.78 2.64
N LEU A 93 10.58 13.78 1.93
CA LEU A 93 11.32 12.68 1.29
C LEU A 93 11.75 12.99 -0.14
N ASN A 94 11.58 14.23 -0.60
CA ASN A 94 11.81 14.66 -1.99
C ASN A 94 11.02 13.84 -3.02
N ALA A 95 9.85 13.35 -2.66
CA ALA A 95 8.98 12.65 -3.59
C ALA A 95 8.42 13.61 -4.66
N SER A 96 8.19 13.09 -5.86
CA SER A 96 7.65 13.86 -6.98
C SER A 96 6.24 14.39 -6.71
N GLN A 97 5.47 13.68 -5.90
CA GLN A 97 4.14 14.10 -5.44
C GLN A 97 4.11 14.04 -3.91
N ARG A 98 3.50 15.06 -3.29
CA ARG A 98 3.36 15.11 -1.84
C ARG A 98 1.95 15.50 -1.43
N TYR A 99 1.40 14.74 -0.48
CA TYR A 99 0.08 14.94 0.08
C TYR A 99 0.13 14.85 1.61
N SER A 100 -0.88 15.42 2.27
CA SER A 100 -1.05 15.35 3.73
C SER A 100 -2.42 14.77 4.06
N TRP A 101 -2.52 14.10 5.20
CA TRP A 101 -3.81 13.70 5.73
C TRP A 101 -4.60 14.93 6.18
N ALA A 102 -5.93 14.83 6.16
CA ALA A 102 -6.80 15.95 6.50
C ALA A 102 -6.84 16.25 8.01
N ASN A 103 -6.42 15.29 8.84
CA ASN A 103 -6.41 15.40 10.30
C ASN A 103 -5.27 14.56 10.89
N GLY A 104 -5.14 14.53 12.23
CA GLY A 104 -4.10 13.77 12.93
C GLY A 104 -3.01 14.65 13.53
N GLY A 105 -3.11 15.97 13.44
CA GLY A 105 -2.11 16.94 13.92
C GLY A 105 -1.95 17.00 15.46
N SER A 106 -1.91 15.84 16.12
CA SER A 106 -1.67 15.73 17.56
C SER A 106 -0.83 14.48 17.87
N ASN A 107 0.02 14.59 18.89
CA ASN A 107 0.83 13.50 19.42
C ASN A 107 0.22 12.82 20.65
N ALA A 108 -1.00 13.20 21.04
CA ALA A 108 -1.67 12.57 22.18
C ALA A 108 -2.09 11.14 21.83
N PRO A 109 -1.81 10.13 22.69
CA PRO A 109 -2.36 8.80 22.52
C PRO A 109 -3.90 8.81 22.40
N GLY A 110 -4.45 8.04 21.49
CA GLY A 110 -5.86 8.05 21.13
C GLY A 110 -6.22 9.01 19.97
N THR A 111 -5.26 9.79 19.45
CA THR A 111 -5.52 10.68 18.31
C THR A 111 -5.79 9.87 17.03
N PRO A 112 -6.96 10.07 16.38
CA PRO A 112 -7.24 9.43 15.11
C PRO A 112 -6.55 10.16 13.95
N VAL A 113 -6.19 9.41 12.94
CA VAL A 113 -5.90 9.92 11.59
C VAL A 113 -6.81 9.19 10.61
N SER A 114 -7.60 9.94 9.83
CA SER A 114 -8.61 9.38 8.94
C SER A 114 -8.84 10.29 7.74
N GLY A 115 -9.30 9.70 6.66
CA GLY A 115 -9.67 10.42 5.44
C GLY A 115 -9.10 9.79 4.19
N THR A 116 -9.57 10.30 3.05
CA THR A 116 -9.14 9.87 1.72
C THR A 116 -8.40 11.01 1.03
N VAL A 117 -7.29 10.67 0.41
CA VAL A 117 -6.50 11.56 -0.44
C VAL A 117 -6.51 11.00 -1.86
N ASN A 118 -6.93 11.82 -2.82
CA ASN A 118 -6.84 11.50 -4.24
C ASN A 118 -5.55 12.10 -4.82
N PHE A 119 -4.77 11.29 -5.52
CA PHE A 119 -3.51 11.72 -6.11
C PHE A 119 -3.76 12.40 -7.44
N THR A 120 -3.15 13.57 -7.65
CA THR A 120 -3.31 14.35 -8.88
C THR A 120 -2.85 13.58 -10.12
N THR A 121 -1.75 12.82 -9.96
CA THR A 121 -1.25 11.92 -11.01
C THR A 121 -1.20 10.50 -10.48
N GLY A 122 -1.95 9.60 -11.10
CA GLY A 122 -1.93 8.18 -10.74
C GLY A 122 -0.59 7.53 -11.08
N ILE A 123 -0.19 6.54 -10.28
CA ILE A 123 1.02 5.74 -10.48
C ILE A 123 0.63 4.39 -11.05
N ASN A 124 1.02 4.08 -12.29
CA ASN A 124 0.75 2.78 -12.90
C ASN A 124 1.68 1.71 -12.32
N MET A 125 1.16 0.93 -11.37
CA MET A 125 1.92 -0.12 -10.69
C MET A 125 2.21 -1.32 -11.60
N ALA A 126 1.41 -1.54 -12.64
CA ALA A 126 1.66 -2.60 -13.62
C ALA A 126 2.91 -2.31 -14.49
N ALA A 127 3.14 -1.04 -14.83
CA ALA A 127 4.35 -0.61 -15.51
C ALA A 127 5.57 -0.61 -14.58
N ASN A 128 5.34 -0.71 -13.29
CA ASN A 128 6.32 -0.72 -12.21
C ASN A 128 7.44 0.34 -12.39
N PRO A 129 7.08 1.64 -12.50
CA PRO A 129 8.05 2.69 -12.71
C PRO A 129 9.06 2.73 -11.54
N GLN A 130 10.34 2.86 -11.86
CA GLN A 130 11.43 2.90 -10.86
C GLN A 130 11.50 1.65 -9.94
N ASN A 131 10.97 0.50 -10.34
CA ASN A 131 10.88 -0.67 -9.48
C ASN A 131 10.21 -0.35 -8.14
N ALA A 132 9.08 0.38 -8.19
CA ALA A 132 8.46 0.99 -7.04
C ALA A 132 7.79 -0.05 -6.12
N SER A 133 8.11 0.05 -4.85
CA SER A 133 7.44 -0.60 -3.73
C SER A 133 6.59 0.41 -2.96
N ILE A 134 5.60 -0.08 -2.22
CA ILE A 134 4.82 0.72 -1.29
C ILE A 134 5.39 0.52 0.12
N TRP A 135 5.80 1.62 0.74
CA TRP A 135 6.35 1.67 2.08
C TRP A 135 5.37 2.36 3.01
N ILE A 136 5.18 1.82 4.21
CA ILE A 136 4.32 2.40 5.24
C ILE A 136 5.11 2.51 6.54
N GLY A 137 5.06 3.68 7.19
CA GLY A 137 5.83 3.91 8.39
C GLY A 137 5.68 5.30 8.98
N ASN A 138 6.67 5.71 9.78
CA ASN A 138 6.72 7.03 10.39
C ASN A 138 7.50 8.01 9.49
N GLY A 139 6.82 9.04 9.02
CA GLY A 139 7.38 10.12 8.20
C GLY A 139 7.99 11.27 9.01
N TYR A 140 8.16 11.11 10.33
CA TYR A 140 8.85 12.08 11.19
C TYR A 140 10.17 11.51 11.70
N GLY A 141 11.28 12.08 11.26
CA GLY A 141 12.61 11.51 11.39
C GLY A 141 13.54 12.13 12.43
N ALA A 142 13.03 12.96 13.36
CA ALA A 142 13.87 13.53 14.40
C ALA A 142 14.38 12.44 15.38
N ALA A 143 15.56 12.65 15.95
CA ALA A 143 16.16 11.69 16.87
C ALA A 143 15.27 11.45 18.10
N GLY A 144 15.12 10.19 18.49
CA GLY A 144 14.31 9.78 19.64
C GLY A 144 12.80 9.80 19.43
N THR A 145 12.32 10.07 18.21
CA THR A 145 10.91 10.00 17.86
C THR A 145 10.44 8.57 17.69
N SER A 146 9.22 8.28 18.09
CA SER A 146 8.52 7.05 17.72
C SER A 146 7.02 7.23 17.83
N GLY A 147 6.28 6.53 16.99
CA GLY A 147 4.84 6.42 17.07
C GLY A 147 4.40 4.96 16.95
N THR A 148 3.33 4.64 17.65
CA THR A 148 2.66 3.34 17.57
C THR A 148 1.25 3.55 17.07
N TRP A 149 0.88 2.87 16.00
CA TRP A 149 -0.45 3.00 15.38
C TRP A 149 -1.16 1.65 15.32
N THR A 150 -2.48 1.72 15.37
CA THR A 150 -3.39 0.60 15.07
C THR A 150 -4.42 1.09 14.07
N GLY A 151 -4.66 0.31 13.00
CA GLY A 151 -5.63 0.66 11.97
C GLY A 151 -5.28 0.08 10.61
N SER A 152 -5.64 0.82 9.57
CA SER A 152 -5.43 0.39 8.19
C SER A 152 -5.19 1.56 7.24
N ILE A 153 -4.55 1.23 6.13
CA ILE A 153 -4.41 2.08 4.96
C ILE A 153 -4.93 1.29 3.76
N THR A 154 -5.86 1.87 3.02
CA THR A 154 -6.40 1.31 1.78
C THR A 154 -5.81 2.08 0.60
N LEU A 155 -5.20 1.37 -0.33
CA LEU A 155 -4.64 1.87 -1.58
C LEU A 155 -5.70 1.76 -2.67
N ILE A 156 -6.05 2.86 -3.31
CA ILE A 156 -7.17 2.96 -4.25
C ILE A 156 -6.68 2.75 -5.69
N GLY A 157 -7.40 1.88 -6.43
CA GLY A 157 -7.15 1.63 -7.85
C GLY A 157 -6.10 0.57 -8.15
N VAL A 158 -5.65 -0.18 -7.15
CA VAL A 158 -4.67 -1.26 -7.31
C VAL A 158 -5.19 -2.59 -6.77
N VAL A 159 -4.71 -3.68 -7.37
CA VAL A 159 -5.04 -5.06 -6.98
C VAL A 159 -3.75 -5.89 -6.89
N PRO A 160 -3.75 -7.01 -6.15
CA PRO A 160 -2.64 -7.94 -6.18
C PRO A 160 -2.37 -8.42 -7.62
N ALA A 161 -1.12 -8.48 -8.02
CA ALA A 161 -0.74 -9.00 -9.32
C ALA A 161 -1.15 -10.49 -9.46
N PRO A 162 -1.55 -10.96 -10.66
CA PRO A 162 -2.07 -12.31 -10.85
C PRO A 162 -1.16 -13.42 -10.32
N GLY A 163 0.16 -13.24 -10.41
CA GLY A 163 1.15 -14.17 -9.86
C GLY A 163 1.13 -14.27 -8.33
N ALA A 164 0.86 -13.18 -7.63
CA ALA A 164 0.76 -13.16 -6.16
C ALA A 164 -0.47 -13.95 -5.69
N VAL A 165 -1.59 -13.83 -6.39
CA VAL A 165 -2.83 -14.57 -6.09
C VAL A 165 -2.65 -16.07 -6.36
N ALA A 166 -1.95 -16.44 -7.44
CA ALA A 166 -1.68 -17.85 -7.77
C ALA A 166 -0.82 -18.55 -6.70
N LEU A 167 0.18 -17.84 -6.14
CA LEU A 167 1.02 -18.36 -5.06
C LEU A 167 0.23 -18.58 -3.76
N LEU A 168 -0.66 -17.69 -3.41
CA LEU A 168 -1.54 -17.83 -2.24
C LEU A 168 -2.51 -19.01 -2.41
N GLY A 169 -3.07 -19.19 -3.61
CA GLY A 169 -3.93 -20.31 -3.95
C GLY A 169 -3.21 -21.68 -3.82
N LEU A 170 -1.99 -21.77 -4.33
CA LEU A 170 -1.15 -22.98 -4.22
C LEU A 170 -0.76 -23.29 -2.76
N ALA A 171 -0.39 -22.29 -1.97
CA ALA A 171 -0.08 -22.45 -0.55
C ALA A 171 -1.29 -22.97 0.24
N GLY A 172 -2.50 -22.51 -0.07
CA GLY A 172 -3.75 -23.00 0.52
C GLY A 172 -4.04 -24.48 0.20
N LEU A 173 -3.75 -24.92 -1.02
CA LEU A 173 -3.93 -26.31 -1.45
C LEU A 173 -2.95 -27.27 -0.79
N THR A 174 -1.70 -26.86 -0.60
CA THR A 174 -0.67 -27.70 0.06
C THR A 174 -0.92 -27.87 1.56
N SER A 175 -1.50 -26.88 2.23
CA SER A 175 -1.84 -26.96 3.65
C SER A 175 -2.97 -27.96 3.94
N ARG A 176 -3.87 -28.18 2.98
CA ARG A 176 -4.98 -29.12 3.11
C ARG A 176 -4.54 -30.58 3.04
N ARG A 177 -3.44 -30.90 2.34
CA ARG A 177 -2.91 -32.27 2.18
C ARG A 177 -2.23 -32.85 3.45
N ARG A 178 -1.90 -32.01 4.43
CA ARG A 178 -1.21 -32.47 5.67
C ARG A 178 -2.16 -32.87 6.79
N ARG A 179 -3.47 -32.90 6.59
CA ARG A 179 -4.47 -33.31 7.60
C ARG A 179 -5.27 -34.54 7.23
N ALA A 180 -4.80 -35.36 6.29
CA ALA A 180 -5.36 -36.68 5.97
C ALA A 180 -4.40 -37.78 6.40
#